data_25e38ee32c22e787764c5d985cabc0f3
#
_entry.id   25e38ee32c22e787764c5d985cabc0f3
#
_cell.length_a   1.000
_cell.length_b   1.000
_cell.length_c   1.000
_cell.angle_alpha   90.00
_cell.angle_beta   90.00
_cell.angle_gamma   90.00
#
_symmetry.space_group_name_H-M   'P 1'
#
loop_
_entity.id
_entity.type
_entity.pdbx_description
1 polymer ?
#
loop_
_entity_poly.entity_id
_entity_poly.type
_entity_poly.pdbx_seq_one_letter_code
_entity_poly.pdbx_strand_id
1 'polypeptide(L)'
;MDAVDENLFSEYGLHLNSPSFATPNDDIGFVTRVYQGVKENGAIFSHPNPWAWVAEAKLGRGDRAMKFYDALNPYNQNDIIEKRIAEPYSYVQFIMGRDHQDHGRANHPWLTGTSGWAYFAVTNFILGVRTGFDGLTIDPCIPTNWPGFEVTRQWLGATYNIKVVNPDSVSKGVKSITVNGEAVNGASVPVQAEGSVNEVIVTLG
;
A
#
# COMPACT_ATOMS: atom_id res chain seq x y z
N MET A 1 -11.76 -9.79 1.77
CA MET A 1 -11.24 -8.52 2.30
C MET A 1 -12.25 -7.75 3.17
N ASP A 2 -13.57 -7.93 3.02
CA ASP A 2 -14.55 -7.24 3.87
C ASP A 2 -14.40 -7.62 5.36
N ALA A 3 -14.24 -8.91 5.66
CA ALA A 3 -13.95 -9.37 7.01
C ALA A 3 -12.64 -8.83 7.61
N VAL A 4 -11.66 -8.48 6.77
CA VAL A 4 -10.42 -7.82 7.22
C VAL A 4 -10.72 -6.39 7.66
N ASP A 5 -11.50 -5.64 6.88
CA ASP A 5 -11.90 -4.29 7.24
C ASP A 5 -12.77 -4.26 8.51
N GLU A 6 -13.72 -5.19 8.62
CA GLU A 6 -14.66 -5.26 9.75
C GLU A 6 -13.99 -5.69 11.07
N ASN A 7 -13.08 -6.67 11.00
CA ASN A 7 -12.58 -7.32 12.22
C ASN A 7 -11.14 -6.95 12.57
N LEU A 8 -10.31 -6.57 11.58
CA LEU A 8 -8.87 -6.36 11.79
C LEU A 8 -8.44 -4.89 11.67
N PHE A 9 -9.25 -4.02 11.07
CA PHE A 9 -8.90 -2.62 10.90
C PHE A 9 -8.90 -1.85 12.22
N SER A 10 -7.90 -0.96 12.37
CA SER A 10 -7.84 0.11 13.37
C SER A 10 -7.19 1.35 12.77
N GLU A 11 -7.24 2.47 13.48
CA GLU A 11 -6.59 3.72 13.10
C GLU A 11 -5.05 3.64 13.01
N TYR A 12 -4.45 2.53 13.46
CA TYR A 12 -2.99 2.29 13.42
C TYR A 12 -2.58 1.24 12.37
N GLY A 13 -3.53 0.65 11.65
CA GLY A 13 -3.32 -0.41 10.67
C GLY A 13 -4.16 -1.66 10.93
N LEU A 14 -3.78 -2.77 10.28
CA LEU A 14 -4.49 -4.04 10.36
C LEU A 14 -3.84 -4.97 11.37
N HIS A 15 -4.64 -5.50 12.28
CA HIS A 15 -4.23 -6.57 13.21
C HIS A 15 -3.96 -7.87 12.46
N LEU A 16 -3.03 -8.70 12.95
CA LEU A 16 -2.80 -10.04 12.40
C LEU A 16 -3.97 -10.99 12.65
N ASN A 17 -4.54 -10.90 13.85
CA ASN A 17 -5.75 -11.64 14.25
C ASN A 17 -6.50 -10.82 15.31
N SER A 18 -7.79 -11.09 15.45
CA SER A 18 -8.65 -10.50 16.49
C SER A 18 -9.80 -11.48 16.78
N PRO A 19 -10.08 -11.79 18.06
CA PRO A 19 -9.28 -11.40 19.23
C PRO A 19 -7.92 -12.10 19.27
N SER A 20 -6.99 -11.59 20.08
CA SER A 20 -5.74 -12.29 20.37
C SER A 20 -5.98 -13.50 21.28
N PHE A 21 -5.08 -14.48 21.21
CA PHE A 21 -5.15 -15.66 22.09
C PHE A 21 -4.86 -15.28 23.54
N ALA A 22 -5.81 -15.54 24.43
CA ALA A 22 -5.72 -15.15 25.83
C ALA A 22 -4.95 -16.17 26.70
N THR A 23 -4.89 -17.41 26.27
CA THR A 23 -4.27 -18.51 27.03
C THR A 23 -3.38 -19.37 26.14
N PRO A 24 -2.26 -19.89 26.63
CA PRO A 24 -1.45 -20.85 25.91
C PRO A 24 -2.26 -22.08 25.47
N ASN A 25 -2.05 -22.48 24.22
CA ASN A 25 -2.64 -23.68 23.63
C ASN A 25 -1.58 -24.37 22.75
N ASP A 26 -1.14 -25.57 23.17
CA ASP A 26 -0.07 -26.31 22.51
C ASP A 26 -0.48 -26.87 21.14
N ASP A 27 -1.78 -27.09 20.90
CA ASP A 27 -2.31 -27.54 19.59
C ASP A 27 -2.20 -26.42 18.54
N ILE A 28 -2.25 -25.17 18.96
CA ILE A 28 -2.08 -23.98 18.09
C ILE A 28 -0.59 -23.60 18.00
N GLY A 29 0.13 -23.72 19.10
CA GLY A 29 1.56 -23.50 19.15
C GLY A 29 2.00 -22.19 19.82
N PHE A 30 3.26 -21.80 19.55
CA PHE A 30 3.98 -20.75 20.28
C PHE A 30 3.29 -19.37 20.25
N VAL A 31 2.57 -19.02 19.20
CA VAL A 31 1.86 -17.75 19.09
C VAL A 31 0.95 -17.47 20.29
N THR A 32 0.33 -18.51 20.86
CA THR A 32 -0.57 -18.39 22.00
C THR A 32 0.13 -18.13 23.34
N ARG A 33 1.47 -18.23 23.36
CA ARG A 33 2.31 -17.93 24.53
C ARG A 33 2.85 -16.49 24.51
N VAL A 34 2.66 -15.77 23.41
CA VAL A 34 2.97 -14.36 23.30
C VAL A 34 1.85 -13.55 23.96
N TYR A 35 2.19 -12.46 24.64
CA TYR A 35 1.19 -11.56 25.25
C TYR A 35 0.17 -11.09 24.22
N GLN A 36 -1.08 -10.91 24.67
CA GLN A 36 -2.16 -10.37 23.83
C GLN A 36 -1.81 -9.00 23.28
N GLY A 37 -2.07 -8.79 21.98
CA GLY A 37 -1.75 -7.55 21.28
C GLY A 37 -0.26 -7.32 21.01
N VAL A 38 0.60 -8.34 21.21
CA VAL A 38 2.04 -8.25 20.98
C VAL A 38 2.46 -9.16 19.84
N LYS A 39 3.32 -8.68 18.94
CA LYS A 39 3.87 -9.43 17.79
C LYS A 39 2.78 -10.20 17.05
N GLU A 40 2.98 -11.51 16.85
CA GLU A 40 2.06 -12.35 16.08
C GLU A 40 0.74 -12.61 16.78
N ASN A 41 0.62 -12.32 18.08
CA ASN A 41 -0.62 -12.53 18.85
C ASN A 41 -1.46 -11.25 18.90
N GLY A 42 -2.05 -10.87 17.78
CA GLY A 42 -3.03 -9.77 17.70
C GLY A 42 -2.44 -8.37 17.61
N ALA A 43 -1.12 -8.20 17.46
CA ALA A 43 -0.56 -6.89 17.15
C ALA A 43 -0.87 -6.46 15.71
N ILE A 44 -0.71 -5.17 15.44
CA ILE A 44 -0.62 -4.62 14.09
C ILE A 44 0.82 -4.86 13.61
N PHE A 45 1.06 -6.01 13.00
CA PHE A 45 2.38 -6.36 12.48
C PHE A 45 2.56 -5.65 11.14
N SER A 46 3.54 -4.74 11.05
CA SER A 46 3.59 -3.80 9.92
C SER A 46 3.89 -4.47 8.58
N HIS A 47 4.74 -5.52 8.59
CA HIS A 47 5.23 -6.16 7.37
C HIS A 47 4.13 -6.70 6.42
N PRO A 48 3.08 -7.44 6.89
CA PRO A 48 2.02 -7.94 6.02
C PRO A 48 0.93 -6.92 5.69
N ASN A 49 0.87 -5.76 6.34
CA ASN A 49 -0.15 -4.76 6.07
C ASN A 49 -0.17 -4.32 4.59
N PRO A 50 0.97 -4.04 3.91
CA PRO A 50 0.99 -3.72 2.48
C PRO A 50 0.40 -4.81 1.58
N TRP A 51 0.37 -6.06 2.02
CA TRP A 51 -0.26 -7.14 1.24
C TRP A 51 -1.78 -6.96 1.14
N ALA A 52 -2.39 -6.43 2.20
CA ALA A 52 -3.81 -6.07 2.18
C ALA A 52 -4.08 -4.88 1.24
N TRP A 53 -3.17 -3.89 1.16
CA TRP A 53 -3.29 -2.80 0.20
C TRP A 53 -3.26 -3.31 -1.23
N VAL A 54 -2.33 -4.24 -1.53
CA VAL A 54 -2.26 -4.93 -2.83
C VAL A 54 -3.54 -5.70 -3.12
N ALA A 55 -4.08 -6.41 -2.13
CA ALA A 55 -5.31 -7.18 -2.29
C ALA A 55 -6.51 -6.28 -2.63
N GLU A 56 -6.67 -5.15 -1.92
CA GLU A 56 -7.73 -4.18 -2.21
C GLU A 56 -7.55 -3.52 -3.58
N ALA A 57 -6.31 -3.15 -3.96
CA ALA A 57 -6.01 -2.60 -5.28
C ALA A 57 -6.32 -3.60 -6.40
N LYS A 58 -6.02 -4.89 -6.21
CA LYS A 58 -6.39 -5.95 -7.17
C LYS A 58 -7.91 -6.13 -7.29
N LEU A 59 -8.65 -5.89 -6.21
CA LEU A 59 -10.12 -5.91 -6.20
C LEU A 59 -10.75 -4.62 -6.77
N GLY A 60 -9.95 -3.63 -7.17
CA GLY A 60 -10.43 -2.35 -7.68
C GLY A 60 -10.97 -1.39 -6.61
N ARG A 61 -10.59 -1.60 -5.35
CA ARG A 61 -11.08 -0.84 -4.18
C ARG A 61 -10.06 0.19 -3.72
N GLY A 62 -9.80 1.22 -4.54
CA GLY A 62 -8.75 2.22 -4.31
C GLY A 62 -8.93 3.00 -3.01
N ASP A 63 -10.16 3.41 -2.68
CA ASP A 63 -10.45 4.12 -1.43
C ASP A 63 -10.07 3.28 -0.20
N ARG A 64 -10.33 1.96 -0.23
CA ARG A 64 -10.00 1.06 0.87
C ARG A 64 -8.50 0.74 0.93
N ALA A 65 -7.86 0.56 -0.22
CA ALA A 65 -6.41 0.40 -0.28
C ALA A 65 -5.70 1.60 0.36
N MET A 66 -6.16 2.82 0.06
CA MET A 66 -5.62 4.04 0.63
C MET A 66 -5.95 4.20 2.12
N LYS A 67 -7.17 3.85 2.54
CA LYS A 67 -7.55 3.79 3.97
C LYS A 67 -6.58 2.94 4.79
N PHE A 68 -6.22 1.76 4.28
CA PHE A 68 -5.30 0.85 4.97
C PHE A 68 -3.85 1.37 4.95
N TYR A 69 -3.43 1.98 3.82
CA TYR A 69 -2.13 2.65 3.72
C TYR A 69 -2.01 3.78 4.73
N ASP A 70 -2.99 4.69 4.77
CA ASP A 70 -2.98 5.88 5.62
C ASP A 70 -2.93 5.52 7.10
N ALA A 71 -3.62 4.46 7.51
CA ALA A 71 -3.65 4.01 8.89
C ALA A 71 -2.27 3.55 9.40
N LEU A 72 -1.45 2.90 8.55
CA LEU A 72 -0.13 2.42 8.94
C LEU A 72 0.99 3.45 8.65
N ASN A 73 0.76 4.43 7.77
CA ASN A 73 1.79 5.36 7.34
C ASN A 73 2.35 6.16 8.54
N PRO A 74 3.67 6.07 8.82
CA PRO A 74 4.26 6.77 9.95
C PRO A 74 4.01 8.28 9.96
N TYR A 75 4.03 8.91 8.79
CA TYR A 75 3.77 10.35 8.65
C TYR A 75 2.39 10.76 9.17
N ASN A 76 1.36 9.94 8.89
CA ASN A 76 -0.01 10.22 9.33
C ASN A 76 -0.23 9.98 10.83
N GLN A 77 0.74 9.35 11.51
CA GLN A 77 0.71 9.09 12.96
C GLN A 77 1.56 10.11 13.75
N ASN A 78 2.03 11.18 13.11
CA ASN A 78 2.88 12.17 13.76
C ASN A 78 2.15 12.96 14.85
N ASP A 79 0.87 13.23 14.69
CA ASP A 79 0.06 13.96 15.67
C ASP A 79 -0.16 13.18 16.98
N ILE A 80 0.15 11.88 16.98
CA ILE A 80 0.07 10.99 18.14
C ILE A 80 1.46 10.47 18.55
N ILE A 81 2.52 11.23 18.29
CA ILE A 81 3.91 10.80 18.50
C ILE A 81 4.19 10.39 19.94
N GLU A 82 3.57 11.04 20.94
CA GLU A 82 3.70 10.72 22.35
C GLU A 82 3.11 9.36 22.72
N LYS A 83 2.10 8.89 21.98
CA LYS A 83 1.53 7.56 22.12
C LYS A 83 2.30 6.54 21.29
N ARG A 84 2.62 6.90 20.05
CA ARG A 84 3.34 6.02 19.12
C ARG A 84 4.76 5.72 19.57
N ILE A 85 5.50 6.72 20.06
CA ILE A 85 6.89 6.63 20.55
C ILE A 85 7.82 5.97 19.50
N ALA A 86 7.80 6.50 18.29
CA ALA A 86 8.72 6.13 17.22
C ALA A 86 8.85 7.31 16.24
N GLU A 87 9.93 7.34 15.48
CA GLU A 87 10.19 8.42 14.52
C GLU A 87 9.08 8.51 13.46
N PRO A 88 8.67 9.75 13.08
CA PRO A 88 7.52 9.97 12.19
C PRO A 88 7.73 9.53 10.74
N TYR A 89 8.93 9.08 10.40
CA TYR A 89 9.33 8.62 9.07
C TYR A 89 9.76 7.14 9.07
N SER A 90 9.68 6.45 10.23
CA SER A 90 10.10 5.06 10.35
C SER A 90 8.93 4.11 10.48
N TYR A 91 8.87 3.11 9.62
CA TYR A 91 8.06 1.93 9.91
C TYR A 91 8.67 1.15 11.08
N VAL A 92 7.81 0.49 11.84
CA VAL A 92 8.17 -0.31 12.99
C VAL A 92 7.86 -1.78 12.74
N GLN A 93 8.40 -2.69 13.55
CA GLN A 93 8.08 -4.11 13.38
C GLN A 93 6.60 -4.37 13.64
N PHE A 94 6.08 -3.85 14.75
CA PHE A 94 4.67 -3.94 15.10
C PHE A 94 4.23 -2.76 15.97
N ILE A 95 2.92 -2.53 16.00
CA ILE A 95 2.24 -1.61 16.91
C ILE A 95 1.39 -2.47 17.83
N MET A 96 1.36 -2.15 19.13
CA MET A 96 0.57 -2.87 20.12
C MET A 96 -0.89 -2.92 19.71
N GLY A 97 -1.47 -4.13 19.69
CA GLY A 97 -2.84 -4.38 19.27
C GLY A 97 -3.88 -3.98 20.30
N ARG A 98 -5.16 -4.04 19.89
CA ARG A 98 -6.30 -3.58 20.70
C ARG A 98 -6.48 -4.29 22.04
N ASP A 99 -5.96 -5.50 22.16
CA ASP A 99 -6.05 -6.28 23.41
C ASP A 99 -4.90 -6.00 24.38
N HIS A 100 -3.98 -5.09 24.00
CA HIS A 100 -2.88 -4.63 24.86
C HIS A 100 -3.22 -3.28 25.49
N GLN A 101 -2.83 -3.07 26.76
CA GLN A 101 -3.06 -1.81 27.48
C GLN A 101 -2.45 -0.58 26.78
N ASP A 102 -1.32 -0.76 26.08
CA ASP A 102 -0.63 0.29 25.34
C ASP A 102 -1.01 0.26 23.84
N HIS A 103 -2.27 -0.02 23.49
CA HIS A 103 -2.74 -0.04 22.11
C HIS A 103 -2.31 1.23 21.35
N GLY A 104 -1.69 1.07 20.20
CA GLY A 104 -1.15 2.15 19.36
C GLY A 104 0.33 2.49 19.62
N ARG A 105 0.96 1.91 20.65
CA ARG A 105 2.40 2.09 20.90
C ARG A 105 3.22 1.24 19.95
N ALA A 106 4.15 1.88 19.24
CA ALA A 106 5.05 1.22 18.28
C ALA A 106 6.22 0.52 18.98
N ASN A 107 6.73 -0.53 18.35
CA ASN A 107 7.85 -1.31 18.85
C ASN A 107 8.83 -1.67 17.73
N HIS A 108 10.10 -1.68 18.08
CA HIS A 108 11.22 -2.01 17.20
C HIS A 108 11.20 -1.17 15.90
N PRO A 109 11.33 0.17 16.00
CA PRO A 109 11.47 1.00 14.81
C PRO A 109 12.68 0.54 13.98
N TRP A 110 12.60 0.69 12.66
CA TRP A 110 13.59 0.28 11.66
C TRP A 110 13.74 -1.23 11.45
N LEU A 111 13.38 -2.07 12.41
CA LEU A 111 13.53 -3.52 12.32
C LEU A 111 12.36 -4.17 11.59
N THR A 112 12.21 -3.86 10.31
CA THR A 112 11.09 -4.38 9.49
C THR A 112 11.40 -4.28 8.00
N GLY A 113 10.84 -5.19 7.21
CA GLY A 113 10.82 -5.11 5.74
C GLY A 113 9.65 -4.30 5.18
N THR A 114 8.87 -3.62 6.03
CA THR A 114 7.65 -2.90 5.64
C THR A 114 7.91 -1.83 4.59
N SER A 115 9.01 -1.07 4.70
CA SER A 115 9.32 0.01 3.74
C SER A 115 9.43 -0.49 2.30
N GLY A 116 10.10 -1.63 2.09
CA GLY A 116 10.21 -2.24 0.76
C GLY A 116 8.84 -2.71 0.24
N TRP A 117 8.03 -3.36 1.08
CA TRP A 117 6.68 -3.78 0.72
C TRP A 117 5.73 -2.62 0.49
N ALA A 118 5.81 -1.55 1.30
CA ALA A 118 5.02 -0.34 1.12
C ALA A 118 5.36 0.35 -0.20
N TYR A 119 6.64 0.53 -0.49
CA TYR A 119 7.09 1.08 -1.76
C TYR A 119 6.58 0.24 -2.95
N PHE A 120 6.73 -1.08 -2.87
CA PHE A 120 6.25 -2.01 -3.90
C PHE A 120 4.73 -1.94 -4.07
N ALA A 121 3.97 -1.96 -2.98
CA ALA A 121 2.50 -1.90 -3.02
C ALA A 121 2.00 -0.58 -3.63
N VAL A 122 2.57 0.55 -3.19
CA VAL A 122 2.18 1.87 -3.70
C VAL A 122 2.54 2.01 -5.17
N THR A 123 3.79 1.77 -5.55
CA THR A 123 4.24 2.01 -6.94
C THR A 123 3.62 1.06 -7.94
N ASN A 124 3.50 -0.23 -7.59
CA ASN A 124 3.06 -1.24 -8.55
C ASN A 124 1.55 -1.50 -8.55
N PHE A 125 0.83 -1.14 -7.48
CA PHE A 125 -0.59 -1.49 -7.38
C PHE A 125 -1.51 -0.30 -7.12
N ILE A 126 -1.13 0.66 -6.26
CA ILE A 126 -1.94 1.88 -6.07
C ILE A 126 -1.69 2.83 -7.24
N LEU A 127 -0.46 3.25 -7.49
CA LEU A 127 -0.11 4.04 -8.68
C LEU A 127 -0.10 3.18 -9.95
N GLY A 128 0.08 1.87 -9.80
CA GLY A 128 -0.10 0.90 -10.87
C GLY A 128 0.94 0.97 -12.00
N VAL A 129 2.13 1.54 -11.76
CA VAL A 129 3.19 1.66 -12.77
C VAL A 129 4.19 0.52 -12.60
N ARG A 130 3.99 -0.54 -13.38
CA ARG A 130 4.81 -1.78 -13.33
C ARG A 130 5.73 -1.88 -14.53
N THR A 131 6.96 -2.28 -14.28
CA THR A 131 7.93 -2.62 -15.32
C THR A 131 7.73 -4.06 -15.80
N GLY A 132 7.79 -4.28 -17.11
CA GLY A 132 7.72 -5.59 -17.76
C GLY A 132 8.77 -5.71 -18.86
N PHE A 133 8.93 -6.90 -19.43
CA PHE A 133 9.88 -7.11 -20.53
C PHE A 133 9.53 -6.30 -21.77
N ASP A 134 8.24 -6.12 -22.02
CA ASP A 134 7.73 -5.45 -23.24
C ASP A 134 7.44 -3.96 -23.03
N GLY A 135 7.70 -3.41 -21.82
CA GLY A 135 7.44 -2.01 -21.51
C GLY A 135 6.87 -1.78 -20.12
N LEU A 136 6.13 -0.68 -19.96
CA LEU A 136 5.47 -0.31 -18.71
C LEU A 136 3.98 -0.67 -18.79
N THR A 137 3.50 -1.44 -17.83
CA THR A 137 2.05 -1.59 -17.61
C THR A 137 1.59 -0.49 -16.68
N ILE A 138 0.54 0.27 -17.09
CA ILE A 138 -0.03 1.34 -16.28
C ILE A 138 -1.50 0.98 -16.00
N ASP A 139 -1.76 0.58 -14.75
CA ASP A 139 -3.07 0.08 -14.29
C ASP A 139 -3.32 0.57 -12.85
N PRO A 140 -3.58 1.88 -12.66
CA PRO A 140 -3.78 2.48 -11.35
C PRO A 140 -5.02 1.94 -10.63
N CYS A 141 -4.94 1.93 -9.29
CA CYS A 141 -6.10 1.76 -8.43
C CYS A 141 -6.03 2.80 -7.29
N ILE A 142 -6.58 3.97 -7.56
CA ILE A 142 -6.50 5.17 -6.72
C ILE A 142 -7.83 5.48 -6.03
N PRO A 143 -7.83 6.34 -4.98
CA PRO A 143 -9.07 6.86 -4.42
C PRO A 143 -9.92 7.56 -5.46
N THR A 144 -11.24 7.39 -5.36
CA THR A 144 -12.21 8.00 -6.29
C THR A 144 -12.17 9.53 -6.29
N ASN A 145 -11.76 10.15 -5.18
CA ASN A 145 -11.62 11.59 -5.03
C ASN A 145 -10.30 12.17 -5.56
N TRP A 146 -9.38 11.34 -6.04
CA TRP A 146 -8.15 11.84 -6.67
C TRP A 146 -8.44 12.23 -8.12
N PRO A 147 -8.13 13.48 -8.53
CA PRO A 147 -8.32 13.93 -9.91
C PRO A 147 -7.29 13.30 -10.86
N GLY A 148 -6.27 12.66 -10.32
CA GLY A 148 -5.16 12.02 -11.01
C GLY A 148 -3.86 12.19 -10.23
N PHE A 149 -2.74 11.86 -10.87
CA PHE A 149 -1.40 12.04 -10.32
C PHE A 149 -0.37 12.11 -11.44
N GLU A 150 0.85 12.52 -11.10
CA GLU A 150 1.99 12.53 -12.01
C GLU A 150 3.14 11.73 -11.40
N VAL A 151 3.86 10.98 -12.24
CA VAL A 151 5.05 10.22 -11.83
C VAL A 151 6.05 10.16 -12.97
N THR A 152 7.33 10.36 -12.65
CA THR A 152 8.42 10.12 -13.59
C THR A 152 9.03 8.76 -13.33
N ARG A 153 9.10 7.92 -14.36
CA ARG A 153 9.71 6.59 -14.30
C ARG A 153 10.87 6.49 -15.28
N GLN A 154 12.03 6.07 -14.80
CA GLN A 154 13.14 5.66 -15.65
C GLN A 154 13.09 4.13 -15.84
N TRP A 155 13.15 3.70 -17.09
CA TRP A 155 13.13 2.29 -17.45
C TRP A 155 13.87 2.02 -18.76
N LEU A 156 14.80 1.06 -18.76
CA LEU A 156 15.62 0.67 -19.91
C LEU A 156 16.26 1.87 -20.63
N GLY A 157 16.82 2.81 -19.87
CA GLY A 157 17.50 3.99 -20.39
C GLY A 157 16.60 5.12 -20.87
N ALA A 158 15.30 4.93 -20.97
CA ALA A 158 14.32 5.97 -21.30
C ALA A 158 13.66 6.57 -20.05
N THR A 159 13.20 7.81 -20.15
CA THR A 159 12.40 8.51 -19.14
C THR A 159 10.96 8.58 -19.60
N TYR A 160 10.02 8.29 -18.71
CA TYR A 160 8.59 8.36 -18.91
C TYR A 160 7.98 9.33 -17.90
N ASN A 161 7.48 10.48 -18.39
CA ASN A 161 6.69 11.43 -17.62
C ASN A 161 5.22 11.00 -17.74
N ILE A 162 4.71 10.34 -16.73
CA ILE A 162 3.38 9.73 -16.74
C ILE A 162 2.43 10.66 -16.01
N LYS A 163 1.39 11.11 -16.71
CA LYS A 163 0.27 11.87 -16.17
C LYS A 163 -1.00 11.03 -16.25
N VAL A 164 -1.55 10.69 -15.09
CA VAL A 164 -2.85 10.02 -14.97
C VAL A 164 -3.91 11.06 -14.67
N VAL A 165 -5.01 11.04 -15.40
CA VAL A 165 -6.18 11.89 -15.19
C VAL A 165 -7.41 11.04 -14.94
N ASN A 166 -8.25 11.45 -13.97
CA ASN A 166 -9.43 10.70 -13.50
C ASN A 166 -10.70 11.55 -13.59
N PRO A 167 -11.17 11.87 -14.82
CA PRO A 167 -12.32 12.74 -15.01
C PRO A 167 -13.64 12.11 -14.52
N ASP A 168 -13.72 10.78 -14.56
CA ASP A 168 -14.92 10.02 -14.22
C ASP A 168 -14.96 9.59 -12.74
N SER A 169 -13.97 10.03 -11.93
CA SER A 169 -13.87 9.72 -10.48
C SER A 169 -13.98 8.23 -10.17
N VAL A 170 -13.28 7.40 -10.94
CA VAL A 170 -13.24 5.94 -10.76
C VAL A 170 -12.02 5.52 -9.95
N SER A 171 -12.12 4.41 -9.21
CA SER A 171 -10.93 3.85 -8.54
C SER A 171 -9.99 3.14 -9.52
N LYS A 172 -10.53 2.50 -10.56
CA LYS A 172 -9.77 1.63 -11.47
C LYS A 172 -10.42 1.62 -12.84
N GLY A 173 -9.60 1.33 -13.86
CA GLY A 173 -10.02 1.23 -15.25
C GLY A 173 -9.26 2.25 -16.10
N VAL A 174 -8.49 1.74 -17.08
CA VAL A 174 -7.78 2.58 -18.05
C VAL A 174 -8.61 2.64 -19.33
N LYS A 175 -9.08 3.85 -19.64
CA LYS A 175 -9.88 4.13 -20.85
C LYS A 175 -9.01 4.38 -22.07
N SER A 176 -7.90 5.08 -21.90
CA SER A 176 -6.95 5.36 -22.96
C SER A 176 -5.54 5.66 -22.45
N ILE A 177 -4.55 5.35 -23.29
CA ILE A 177 -3.14 5.74 -23.08
C ILE A 177 -2.63 6.38 -24.38
N THR A 178 -1.89 7.48 -24.24
CA THR A 178 -1.10 8.05 -25.33
C THR A 178 0.36 8.18 -24.92
N VAL A 179 1.26 8.00 -25.89
CA VAL A 179 2.71 8.22 -25.74
C VAL A 179 3.13 9.23 -26.79
N ASN A 180 3.68 10.37 -26.37
CA ASN A 180 4.07 11.47 -27.26
C ASN A 180 2.94 11.93 -28.21
N GLY A 181 1.68 11.83 -27.74
CA GLY A 181 0.48 12.18 -28.51
C GLY A 181 -0.10 11.05 -29.38
N GLU A 182 0.59 9.92 -29.52
CA GLU A 182 0.11 8.76 -30.28
C GLU A 182 -0.64 7.77 -29.38
N ALA A 183 -1.78 7.27 -29.81
CA ALA A 183 -2.58 6.33 -29.03
C ALA A 183 -1.90 4.95 -28.96
N VAL A 184 -1.92 4.36 -27.76
CA VAL A 184 -1.42 3.00 -27.51
C VAL A 184 -2.60 2.06 -27.30
N ASN A 185 -2.54 0.89 -27.92
CA ASN A 185 -3.54 -0.14 -27.72
C ASN A 185 -3.26 -0.96 -26.46
N GLY A 186 -4.25 -1.03 -25.55
CA GLY A 186 -4.14 -1.77 -24.30
C GLY A 186 -3.48 -0.95 -23.18
N ALA A 187 -3.09 -1.62 -22.09
CA ALA A 187 -2.55 -1.01 -20.86
C ALA A 187 -1.00 -1.02 -20.80
N SER A 188 -0.32 -1.38 -21.88
CA SER A 188 1.15 -1.48 -21.92
C SER A 188 1.75 -0.42 -22.82
N VAL A 189 2.57 0.44 -22.24
CA VAL A 189 3.40 1.42 -22.96
C VAL A 189 4.65 0.70 -23.45
N PRO A 190 4.90 0.63 -24.77
CA PRO A 190 6.08 -0.05 -25.33
C PRO A 190 7.39 0.57 -24.85
N VAL A 191 8.45 -0.25 -24.83
CA VAL A 191 9.81 0.25 -24.57
C VAL A 191 10.17 1.35 -25.57
N GLN A 192 10.66 2.46 -25.08
CA GLN A 192 11.09 3.61 -25.86
C GLN A 192 12.62 3.63 -26.06
N ALA A 193 13.08 4.42 -27.02
CA ALA A 193 14.50 4.52 -27.31
C ALA A 193 15.32 4.98 -26.10
N GLU A 194 16.50 4.42 -25.90
CA GLU A 194 17.44 4.83 -24.85
C GLU A 194 17.76 6.33 -24.98
N GLY A 195 17.82 7.03 -23.86
CA GLY A 195 18.04 8.47 -23.78
C GLY A 195 16.81 9.32 -24.10
N SER A 196 15.70 8.73 -24.57
CA SER A 196 14.48 9.48 -24.87
C SER A 196 13.73 9.93 -23.60
N VAL A 197 13.02 11.07 -23.71
CA VAL A 197 12.05 11.55 -22.72
C VAL A 197 10.68 11.48 -23.35
N ASN A 198 9.75 10.78 -22.72
CA ASN A 198 8.46 10.45 -23.30
C ASN A 198 7.31 10.93 -22.40
N GLU A 199 6.37 11.64 -22.99
CA GLU A 199 5.15 12.09 -22.33
C GLU A 199 4.07 11.01 -22.48
N VAL A 200 3.61 10.50 -21.33
CA VAL A 200 2.58 9.46 -21.26
C VAL A 200 1.35 10.02 -20.58
N ILE A 201 0.22 10.04 -21.27
CA ILE A 201 -1.06 10.47 -20.69
C ILE A 201 -1.97 9.26 -20.60
N VAL A 202 -2.49 9.03 -19.39
CA VAL A 202 -3.41 7.92 -19.07
C VAL A 202 -4.72 8.51 -18.58
N THR A 203 -5.83 8.12 -19.21
CA THR A 203 -7.18 8.53 -18.77
C THR A 203 -7.89 7.34 -18.14
N LEU A 204 -8.38 7.51 -16.92
CA LEU A 204 -9.25 6.56 -16.23
C LEU A 204 -10.72 6.79 -16.59
N GLY A 205 -11.55 5.69 -16.59
CA GLY A 205 -12.98 5.76 -16.86
C GLY A 205 -13.60 4.40 -17.20
#